data_62582281c0ad49ce8cf9c31bc0b5c548
#
_entry.id   62582281c0ad49ce8cf9c31bc0b5c548
#
_cell.length_a   1.000
_cell.length_b   1.000
_cell.length_c   1.000
_cell.angle_alpha   90.00
_cell.angle_beta   90.00
_cell.angle_gamma   90.00
#
_symmetry.space_group_name_H-M   'P 1'
#
loop_
_entity.id
_entity.type
_entity.pdbx_description
1 polymer ?
#
loop_
_entity_poly.entity_id
_entity_poly.type
_entity_poly.pdbx_seq_one_letter_code
_entity_poly.pdbx_strand_id
1 'polypeptide(L)'
;MTMIKILDKNDFVNEMINWEQNKFSAEALKTIFDIEEEINDEYKRLDKSIIYTSYHEYENEQELLDDYKGCDTMVDIENQTSVWRISGSGGLLINPF
;
A
#
# COMPACT_ATOMS: atom_id res chain seq x y z
N MET A 1 4.07 17.82 7.47
CA MET A 1 3.03 17.05 6.75
C MET A 1 3.19 17.25 5.25
N THR A 2 3.27 16.17 4.51
CA THR A 2 3.47 16.22 3.06
C THR A 2 2.19 15.81 2.34
N MET A 3 1.43 16.82 1.92
CA MET A 3 0.15 16.62 1.24
C MET A 3 0.34 16.72 -0.26
N ILE A 4 -0.35 15.86 -1.01
CA ILE A 4 -0.39 15.93 -2.47
C ILE A 4 -1.83 16.07 -2.94
N LYS A 5 -2.01 16.92 -3.94
CA LYS A 5 -3.30 17.05 -4.60
C LYS A 5 -3.30 16.11 -5.78
N ILE A 6 -4.17 15.12 -5.76
CA ILE A 6 -4.19 14.07 -6.77
C ILE A 6 -5.28 14.38 -7.80
N LEU A 7 -4.90 14.46 -9.07
CA LEU A 7 -5.83 14.61 -10.18
C LEU A 7 -6.22 13.26 -10.74
N ASP A 8 -5.26 12.32 -10.79
CA ASP A 8 -5.50 10.96 -11.25
C ASP A 8 -4.46 10.00 -10.69
N LYS A 9 -4.58 8.72 -11.03
CA LYS A 9 -3.67 7.67 -10.57
C LYS A 9 -2.22 7.93 -10.96
N ASN A 10 -1.99 8.42 -12.18
CA ASN A 10 -0.64 8.68 -12.66
C ASN A 10 0.04 9.79 -11.85
N ASP A 11 -0.70 10.84 -11.51
CA ASP A 11 -0.17 11.92 -10.69
C ASP A 11 0.24 11.39 -9.32
N PHE A 12 -0.59 10.56 -8.70
CA PHE A 12 -0.26 9.96 -7.41
C PHE A 12 1.00 9.12 -7.48
N VAL A 13 1.08 8.22 -8.47
CA VAL A 13 2.24 7.34 -8.61
C VAL A 13 3.51 8.17 -8.83
N ASN A 14 3.47 9.17 -9.71
CA ASN A 14 4.63 10.02 -9.99
C ASN A 14 5.09 10.79 -8.75
N GLU A 15 4.16 11.36 -7.99
CA GLU A 15 4.49 12.08 -6.77
C GLU A 15 5.15 11.17 -5.73
N MET A 16 4.62 9.97 -5.55
CA MET A 16 5.19 9.02 -4.59
C MET A 16 6.53 8.47 -5.05
N ILE A 17 6.69 8.12 -6.32
CA ILE A 17 7.95 7.59 -6.86
C ILE A 17 9.08 8.61 -6.73
N ASN A 18 8.78 9.90 -6.92
CA ASN A 18 9.77 10.96 -6.83
C ASN A 18 10.07 11.39 -5.40
N TRP A 19 9.35 10.88 -4.43
CA TRP A 19 9.58 11.18 -3.02
C TRP A 19 10.75 10.35 -2.49
N GLU A 20 11.73 11.00 -1.87
CA GLU A 20 12.95 10.35 -1.39
C GLU A 20 12.73 9.17 -0.45
N GLN A 21 11.68 9.23 0.35
CA GLN A 21 11.41 8.21 1.36
C GLN A 21 10.49 7.10 0.85
N ASN A 22 10.08 7.14 -0.42
CA ASN A 22 9.19 6.14 -0.98
C ASN A 22 9.81 4.73 -0.91
N LYS A 23 9.01 3.77 -0.45
CA LYS A 23 9.40 2.36 -0.34
C LYS A 23 8.54 1.43 -1.20
N PHE A 24 7.60 1.99 -1.95
CA PHE A 24 6.62 1.20 -2.71
C PHE A 24 7.00 1.11 -4.18
N SER A 25 6.67 -0.04 -4.79
CA SER A 25 6.76 -0.18 -6.25
C SER A 25 5.64 0.61 -6.93
N ALA A 26 5.78 0.86 -8.22
CA ALA A 26 4.75 1.55 -8.98
C ALA A 26 3.43 0.78 -8.96
N GLU A 27 3.48 -0.54 -9.07
CA GLU A 27 2.29 -1.40 -9.01
C GLU A 27 1.60 -1.32 -7.66
N ALA A 28 2.38 -1.31 -6.58
CA ALA A 28 1.83 -1.15 -5.23
C ALA A 28 1.15 0.20 -5.08
N LEU A 29 1.76 1.26 -5.60
CA LEU A 29 1.18 2.61 -5.54
C LEU A 29 -0.13 2.72 -6.30
N LYS A 30 -0.24 2.05 -7.45
CA LYS A 30 -1.50 1.99 -8.18
C LYS A 30 -2.59 1.31 -7.37
N THR A 31 -2.23 0.23 -6.69
CA THR A 31 -3.17 -0.49 -5.82
C THR A 31 -3.59 0.38 -4.64
N ILE A 32 -2.65 1.07 -4.01
CA ILE A 32 -2.94 2.00 -2.91
C ILE A 32 -3.89 3.10 -3.38
N PHE A 33 -3.67 3.65 -4.57
CA PHE A 33 -4.54 4.67 -5.11
C PHE A 33 -5.99 4.16 -5.23
N ASP A 34 -6.16 2.96 -5.76
CA ASP A 34 -7.48 2.36 -5.91
C ASP A 34 -8.17 2.14 -4.55
N ILE A 35 -7.41 1.70 -3.54
CA ILE A 35 -7.92 1.51 -2.19
C ILE A 35 -8.38 2.84 -1.60
N GLU A 36 -7.54 3.86 -1.68
CA GLU A 36 -7.82 5.17 -1.09
C GLU A 36 -8.96 5.88 -1.82
N GLU A 37 -9.11 5.66 -3.12
CA GLU A 37 -10.21 6.21 -3.88
C GLU A 37 -11.55 5.64 -3.43
N GLU A 38 -11.62 4.37 -3.07
CA GLU A 38 -12.83 3.77 -2.53
C GLU A 38 -13.21 4.35 -1.16
N ILE A 39 -12.20 4.68 -0.35
CA ILE A 39 -12.41 5.20 1.01
C ILE A 39 -12.72 6.70 0.98
N ASN A 40 -11.99 7.46 0.15
CA ASN A 40 -12.03 8.92 0.14
C ASN A 40 -12.26 9.45 -1.28
N ASP A 41 -13.47 9.29 -1.80
CA ASP A 41 -13.78 9.68 -3.16
C ASP A 41 -13.97 11.19 -3.35
N GLU A 42 -14.22 11.96 -2.28
CA GLU A 42 -14.47 13.39 -2.37
C GLU A 42 -13.23 14.26 -2.41
N TYR A 43 -12.15 13.84 -1.74
CA TYR A 43 -10.93 14.61 -1.63
C TYR A 43 -9.74 13.84 -2.14
N LYS A 44 -9.14 14.37 -3.20
CA LYS A 44 -7.95 13.76 -3.80
C LYS A 44 -6.67 14.36 -3.19
N ARG A 45 -6.62 14.36 -1.87
CA ARG A 45 -5.43 14.80 -1.14
C ARG A 45 -4.97 13.68 -0.23
N LEU A 46 -3.72 13.29 -0.39
CA LEU A 46 -3.13 12.25 0.42
C LEU A 46 -1.86 12.77 1.08
N ASP A 47 -1.64 12.33 2.31
CA ASP A 47 -0.41 12.64 3.03
C ASP A 47 0.57 11.49 2.79
N LYS A 48 1.75 11.80 2.23
CA LYS A 48 2.77 10.80 1.91
C LYS A 48 3.22 10.03 3.14
N SER A 49 3.34 10.71 4.28
CA SER A 49 3.75 10.07 5.53
C SER A 49 2.70 9.10 6.04
N ILE A 50 1.43 9.44 5.91
CA ILE A 50 0.34 8.56 6.31
C ILE A 50 0.32 7.32 5.40
N ILE A 51 0.46 7.49 4.10
CA ILE A 51 0.55 6.37 3.16
C ILE A 51 1.74 5.47 3.52
N TYR A 52 2.90 6.06 3.79
CA TYR A 52 4.11 5.33 4.15
C TYR A 52 3.89 4.43 5.36
N THR A 53 3.18 4.90 6.38
CA THR A 53 2.96 4.14 7.61
C THR A 53 1.73 3.25 7.58
N SER A 54 0.77 3.54 6.69
CA SER A 54 -0.50 2.80 6.64
C SER A 54 -0.41 1.50 5.85
N TYR A 55 0.60 1.36 4.99
CA TYR A 55 0.74 0.20 4.12
C TYR A 55 2.14 -0.37 4.19
N HIS A 56 2.24 -1.68 4.02
CA HIS A 56 3.52 -2.36 3.89
C HIS A 56 3.43 -3.32 2.69
N GLU A 57 4.43 -3.26 1.82
CA GLU A 57 4.49 -4.09 0.62
C GLU A 57 5.41 -5.29 0.83
N TYR A 58 4.98 -6.46 0.35
CA TYR A 58 5.79 -7.68 0.34
C TYR A 58 5.84 -8.25 -1.07
N GLU A 59 6.95 -8.88 -1.42
CA GLU A 59 7.11 -9.48 -2.73
C GLU A 59 6.28 -10.74 -2.92
N ASN A 60 6.03 -11.48 -1.84
CA ASN A 60 5.26 -12.73 -1.88
C ASN A 60 4.75 -13.07 -0.47
N GLU A 61 3.95 -14.13 -0.40
CA GLU A 61 3.35 -14.57 0.86
C GLU A 61 4.38 -15.04 1.88
N GLN A 62 5.45 -15.68 1.43
CA GLN A 62 6.48 -16.17 2.33
C GLN A 62 7.18 -15.03 3.07
N GLU A 63 7.51 -13.95 2.34
CA GLU A 63 8.14 -12.77 2.93
C GLU A 63 7.23 -12.15 3.99
N LEU A 64 5.93 -12.08 3.71
CA LEU A 64 4.94 -11.56 4.66
C LEU A 64 4.89 -12.44 5.92
N LEU A 65 4.80 -13.75 5.75
CA LEU A 65 4.73 -14.69 6.88
C LEU A 65 6.01 -14.68 7.71
N ASP A 66 7.17 -14.46 7.08
CA ASP A 66 8.44 -14.35 7.80
C ASP A 66 8.47 -13.15 8.74
N ASP A 67 7.77 -12.06 8.41
CA ASP A 67 7.69 -10.86 9.26
C ASP A 67 6.71 -11.04 10.42
N TYR A 68 5.70 -11.87 10.26
CA TYR A 68 4.64 -12.07 11.27
C TYR A 68 4.68 -13.50 11.77
N LYS A 69 5.66 -13.81 12.60
CA LYS A 69 5.92 -15.19 13.05
C LYS A 69 4.84 -15.81 13.92
N GLY A 70 3.93 -15.01 14.43
CA GLY A 70 2.75 -15.51 15.14
C GLY A 70 1.66 -16.02 14.22
N CYS A 71 1.82 -15.81 12.91
CA CYS A 71 0.85 -16.24 11.90
C CYS A 71 1.49 -17.34 11.05
N ASP A 72 0.85 -18.50 10.99
CA ASP A 72 1.38 -19.64 10.25
C ASP A 72 0.93 -19.67 8.78
N THR A 73 -0.23 -19.05 8.49
CA THR A 73 -0.83 -19.07 7.15
C THR A 73 -1.35 -17.69 6.79
N MET A 74 -1.66 -17.51 5.50
CA MET A 74 -2.28 -16.27 5.04
C MET A 74 -3.65 -16.04 5.68
N VAL A 75 -4.38 -17.09 6.01
CA VAL A 75 -5.67 -16.96 6.72
C VAL A 75 -5.46 -16.28 8.07
N ASP A 76 -4.40 -16.62 8.79
CA ASP A 76 -4.09 -15.97 10.07
C ASP A 76 -3.83 -14.48 9.88
N ILE A 77 -3.10 -14.11 8.84
CA ILE A 77 -2.85 -12.71 8.50
C ILE A 77 -4.17 -12.00 8.17
N GLU A 78 -4.99 -12.60 7.31
CA GLU A 78 -6.26 -12.02 6.87
C GLU A 78 -7.25 -11.83 8.00
N ASN A 79 -7.14 -12.61 9.05
CA ASN A 79 -7.96 -12.45 10.27
C ASN A 79 -7.52 -11.26 11.11
N GLN A 80 -6.29 -10.77 10.94
CA GLN A 80 -5.74 -9.67 11.73
C GLN A 80 -5.79 -8.33 10.99
N THR A 81 -5.70 -8.33 9.67
CA THR A 81 -5.63 -7.11 8.89
C THR A 81 -6.16 -7.34 7.48
N SER A 82 -6.33 -6.25 6.74
CA SER A 82 -6.66 -6.33 5.32
C SER A 82 -5.43 -6.66 4.49
N VAL A 83 -5.61 -7.54 3.50
CA VAL A 83 -4.56 -7.94 2.57
C VAL A 83 -5.04 -7.68 1.15
N TRP A 84 -4.21 -7.00 0.35
CA TRP A 84 -4.51 -6.75 -1.06
C TRP A 84 -3.41 -7.36 -1.92
N ARG A 85 -3.79 -8.03 -2.99
CA ARG A 85 -2.85 -8.57 -3.95
C ARG A 85 -2.58 -7.51 -5.02
N ILE A 86 -1.28 -7.33 -5.32
CA ILE A 86 -0.86 -6.33 -6.28
C ILE A 86 -0.92 -6.91 -7.68
N SER A 87 -1.70 -6.28 -8.57
CA SER A 87 -1.84 -6.70 -9.95
C SER A 87 -0.50 -6.62 -10.69
N GLY A 88 -0.13 -7.69 -11.37
CA GLY A 88 1.01 -7.70 -12.27
C GLY A 88 2.34 -8.05 -11.65
N SER A 89 2.49 -7.98 -10.31
CA SER A 89 3.78 -8.25 -9.67
C SER A 89 3.78 -9.50 -8.80
N GLY A 90 2.60 -9.97 -8.40
CA GLY A 90 2.49 -11.08 -7.45
C GLY A 90 2.75 -10.67 -6.00
N GLY A 91 2.95 -9.40 -5.76
CA GLY A 91 3.19 -8.87 -4.43
C GLY A 91 1.92 -8.68 -3.62
N LEU A 92 2.11 -8.27 -2.37
CA LEU A 92 1.02 -8.07 -1.41
C LEU A 92 1.19 -6.74 -0.69
N LEU A 93 0.04 -6.14 -0.34
CA LEU A 93 -0.01 -4.97 0.55
C LEU A 93 -0.85 -5.34 1.76
N ILE A 94 -0.45 -4.87 2.92
CA ILE A 94 -1.23 -5.00 4.15
C ILE A 94 -1.24 -3.68 4.91
N ASN A 95 -2.20 -3.55 5.83
CA ASN A 95 -2.10 -2.55 6.90
C ASN A 95 -1.28 -3.21 8.01
N PRO A 96 -0.13 -2.67 8.40
CA PRO A 96 0.70 -3.28 9.46
C PRO A 96 -0.05 -3.42 10.77
N PHE A 97 0.24 -4.48 11.49
CA PHE A 97 -0.45 -4.76 12.76
C PHE A 97 0.50 -5.34 13.81
#